data_4ee51ea3dc04f9a018d194e72c948b94
#
_entry.id   4ee51ea3dc04f9a018d194e72c948b94
#
_cell.length_a   1.000
_cell.length_b   1.000
_cell.length_c   1.000
_cell.angle_alpha   90.00
_cell.angle_beta   90.00
_cell.angle_gamma   90.00
#
_symmetry.space_group_name_H-M   'P 1'
#
loop_
_entity.id
_entity.type
_entity.pdbx_description
1 polymer ?
#
loop_
_entity_poly.entity_id
_entity_poly.type
_entity_poly.pdbx_seq_one_letter_code
_entity_poly.pdbx_strand_id
1 'polypeptide(L)'
;AFKFEARFKGLATKLQAGMYKIEGGMSNGAIVNEFANGRIELIDFIVPEGFNVVKTGRKLESLGLGKADKFIELAKNYVPYDYMRTDNPHVIFKSEGFLYPATYKVPYGASEEEYLHIFVRHFNEVMEKNGVLKAVKERNLNLRDVVNMAAMVEMEAVYADEQPRIAGVFHKRIEIGMPIQSDTTIQYILGAQKETITFKDTEIQNPYNTYQNYGLPPGPIGSPSLSAIKAVLEPEQTDYLYFVAENNGHHRFSRTYAEHLRAIDEIYYGR
;
A
#
# COMPACT_ATOMS: atom_id res chain seq x y z
N ALA A 1 38.01 -27.80 1.91
CA ALA A 1 37.87 -27.74 0.44
C ALA A 1 37.30 -26.39 -0.02
N PHE A 2 36.07 -26.00 0.31
CA PHE A 2 35.39 -24.78 -0.16
C PHE A 2 36.16 -23.45 0.13
N LYS A 3 36.59 -23.25 1.40
CA LYS A 3 37.36 -22.05 1.80
C LYS A 3 38.73 -21.96 1.08
N PHE A 4 39.35 -23.10 0.79
CA PHE A 4 40.61 -23.15 0.06
C PHE A 4 40.40 -22.75 -1.40
N GLU A 5 39.36 -23.28 -2.02
CA GLU A 5 38.98 -22.97 -3.41
C GLU A 5 38.65 -21.50 -3.59
N ALA A 6 37.86 -20.91 -2.66
CA ALA A 6 37.53 -19.49 -2.68
C ALA A 6 38.78 -18.58 -2.58
N ARG A 7 39.74 -18.96 -1.73
CA ARG A 7 41.02 -18.24 -1.61
C ARG A 7 41.89 -18.40 -2.83
N PHE A 8 42.02 -19.64 -3.32
CA PHE A 8 42.84 -19.94 -4.51
C PHE A 8 42.35 -19.17 -5.74
N LYS A 9 41.03 -19.03 -5.91
CA LYS A 9 40.45 -18.24 -7.01
C LYS A 9 40.43 -16.73 -6.76
N GLY A 10 40.91 -16.26 -5.62
CA GLY A 10 40.83 -14.82 -5.24
C GLY A 10 39.41 -14.28 -5.04
N LEU A 11 38.46 -15.19 -4.79
CA LEU A 11 37.04 -14.84 -4.66
C LEU A 11 36.54 -14.81 -3.21
N ALA A 12 37.39 -15.05 -2.21
CA ALA A 12 37.00 -15.18 -0.82
C ALA A 12 36.28 -13.92 -0.26
N THR A 13 36.65 -12.73 -0.75
CA THR A 13 36.04 -11.43 -0.34
C THR A 13 34.87 -11.02 -1.25
N LYS A 14 34.58 -11.77 -2.29
CA LYS A 14 33.51 -11.47 -3.25
C LYS A 14 32.28 -12.36 -3.05
N LEU A 15 32.32 -13.29 -2.10
CA LEU A 15 31.19 -14.17 -1.82
C LEU A 15 30.05 -13.37 -1.26
N GLN A 16 28.89 -13.46 -1.91
CA GLN A 16 27.68 -12.78 -1.49
C GLN A 16 26.85 -13.70 -0.59
N ALA A 17 26.26 -13.14 0.47
CA ALA A 17 25.30 -13.84 1.30
C ALA A 17 23.97 -14.00 0.54
N GLY A 18 23.27 -15.13 0.75
CA GLY A 18 21.98 -15.39 0.13
C GLY A 18 21.71 -16.89 0.02
N MET A 19 20.54 -17.23 -0.48
CA MET A 19 20.14 -18.60 -0.81
C MET A 19 20.51 -18.88 -2.27
N TYR A 20 21.13 -20.03 -2.50
CA TYR A 20 21.61 -20.43 -3.81
C TYR A 20 21.08 -21.81 -4.16
N LYS A 21 20.66 -22.00 -5.40
CA LYS A 21 20.32 -23.30 -5.90
C LYS A 21 21.61 -24.06 -6.22
N ILE A 22 21.93 -25.07 -5.43
CA ILE A 22 23.09 -25.95 -5.63
C ILE A 22 22.59 -27.28 -6.20
N GLU A 23 23.04 -27.62 -7.39
CA GLU A 23 22.72 -28.90 -8.02
C GLU A 23 23.66 -30.00 -7.52
N GLY A 24 23.13 -31.23 -7.38
CA GLY A 24 23.94 -32.39 -7.01
C GLY A 24 25.06 -32.62 -8.04
N GLY A 25 26.31 -32.81 -7.54
CA GLY A 25 27.48 -33.02 -8.38
C GLY A 25 28.26 -31.75 -8.76
N MET A 26 27.82 -30.55 -8.36
CA MET A 26 28.61 -29.33 -8.57
C MET A 26 29.95 -29.42 -7.83
N SER A 27 31.03 -29.00 -8.50
CA SER A 27 32.36 -28.88 -7.89
C SER A 27 32.41 -27.70 -6.91
N ASN A 28 33.32 -27.75 -5.90
CA ASN A 28 33.56 -26.62 -5.01
C ASN A 28 33.87 -25.33 -5.76
N GLY A 29 34.61 -25.40 -6.87
CA GLY A 29 34.94 -24.27 -7.71
C GLY A 29 33.74 -23.69 -8.44
N ALA A 30 32.78 -24.50 -8.84
CA ALA A 30 31.52 -24.05 -9.42
C ALA A 30 30.66 -23.36 -8.36
N ILE A 31 30.51 -23.94 -7.16
CA ILE A 31 29.78 -23.35 -6.03
C ILE A 31 30.39 -22.00 -5.61
N VAL A 32 31.73 -21.90 -5.53
CA VAL A 32 32.42 -20.62 -5.24
C VAL A 32 32.08 -19.56 -6.28
N ASN A 33 32.03 -19.93 -7.56
CA ASN A 33 31.69 -19.02 -8.63
C ASN A 33 30.21 -18.54 -8.53
N GLU A 34 29.28 -19.46 -8.22
CA GLU A 34 27.87 -19.06 -8.00
C GLU A 34 27.75 -18.04 -6.88
N PHE A 35 28.43 -18.27 -5.76
CA PHE A 35 28.40 -17.33 -4.61
C PHE A 35 29.10 -16.00 -4.91
N ALA A 36 30.18 -16.02 -5.68
CA ALA A 36 30.91 -14.81 -6.07
C ALA A 36 30.18 -14.01 -7.15
N ASN A 37 29.42 -14.67 -8.01
CA ASN A 37 28.60 -14.03 -9.03
C ASN A 37 27.25 -13.53 -8.49
N GLY A 38 26.90 -13.87 -7.23
CA GLY A 38 25.68 -13.42 -6.61
C GLY A 38 24.39 -13.92 -7.29
N ARG A 39 24.41 -15.12 -7.87
CA ARG A 39 23.22 -15.73 -8.49
C ARG A 39 22.27 -16.28 -7.44
N ILE A 40 21.73 -15.36 -6.65
CA ILE A 40 20.75 -15.66 -5.62
C ILE A 40 19.44 -16.10 -6.29
N GLU A 41 18.77 -17.09 -5.72
CA GLU A 41 17.45 -17.49 -6.18
C GLU A 41 16.46 -16.35 -5.95
N LEU A 42 15.82 -15.89 -7.03
CA LEU A 42 14.82 -14.82 -6.99
C LEU A 42 13.43 -15.41 -7.19
N ILE A 43 12.50 -14.96 -6.38
CA ILE A 43 11.08 -15.34 -6.45
C ILE A 43 10.26 -14.14 -6.92
N ASP A 44 9.31 -14.37 -7.81
CA ASP A 44 8.36 -13.35 -8.22
C ASP A 44 7.35 -13.15 -7.09
N PHE A 45 7.32 -11.93 -6.55
CA PHE A 45 6.39 -11.51 -5.50
C PHE A 45 5.60 -10.30 -5.94
N ILE A 46 4.28 -10.41 -5.93
CA ILE A 46 3.37 -9.33 -6.33
C ILE A 46 2.77 -8.70 -5.08
N VAL A 47 2.95 -7.40 -4.92
CA VAL A 47 2.14 -6.57 -4.02
C VAL A 47 1.03 -5.94 -4.87
N PRO A 48 -0.23 -6.37 -4.73
CA PRO A 48 -1.35 -5.75 -5.44
C PRO A 48 -1.65 -4.35 -4.92
N GLU A 49 -2.29 -3.54 -5.74
CA GLU A 49 -2.89 -2.28 -5.33
C GLU A 49 -3.91 -2.51 -4.21
N GLY A 50 -4.00 -1.60 -3.25
CA GLY A 50 -4.86 -1.72 -2.08
C GLY A 50 -4.44 -2.78 -1.05
N PHE A 51 -3.33 -3.50 -1.24
CA PHE A 51 -2.84 -4.41 -0.18
C PHE A 51 -2.33 -3.61 1.02
N ASN A 52 -2.65 -4.10 2.21
CA ASN A 52 -2.14 -3.58 3.46
C ASN A 52 -0.97 -4.43 4.00
N VAL A 53 -0.31 -3.95 5.03
CA VAL A 53 0.81 -4.63 5.70
C VAL A 53 0.46 -6.08 6.07
N VAL A 54 -0.73 -6.31 6.62
CA VAL A 54 -1.16 -7.65 7.08
C VAL A 54 -1.33 -8.61 5.89
N LYS A 55 -2.00 -8.17 4.82
CA LYS A 55 -2.16 -8.98 3.59
C LYS A 55 -0.81 -9.28 2.94
N THR A 56 0.10 -8.31 2.91
CA THR A 56 1.45 -8.47 2.34
C THR A 56 2.27 -9.48 3.16
N GLY A 57 2.27 -9.38 4.49
CA GLY A 57 2.97 -10.32 5.37
C GLY A 57 2.43 -11.75 5.25
N ARG A 58 1.11 -11.91 5.23
CA ARG A 58 0.48 -13.23 5.02
C ARG A 58 0.83 -13.84 3.66
N LYS A 59 0.89 -13.02 2.61
CA LYS A 59 1.31 -13.47 1.29
C LYS A 59 2.79 -13.90 1.25
N LEU A 60 3.71 -13.16 1.92
CA LEU A 60 5.10 -13.59 2.10
C LEU A 60 5.18 -14.96 2.75
N GLU A 61 4.45 -15.18 3.85
CA GLU A 61 4.45 -16.47 4.55
C GLU A 61 3.86 -17.60 3.69
N SER A 62 2.78 -17.36 2.95
CA SER A 62 2.18 -18.36 2.06
C SER A 62 3.10 -18.85 0.95
N LEU A 63 4.10 -18.05 0.57
CA LEU A 63 5.13 -18.37 -0.42
C LEU A 63 6.43 -18.89 0.21
N GLY A 64 6.45 -19.10 1.55
CA GLY A 64 7.65 -19.55 2.26
C GLY A 64 8.78 -18.52 2.33
N LEU A 65 8.46 -17.23 2.14
CA LEU A 65 9.42 -16.13 2.13
C LEU A 65 9.63 -15.48 3.51
N GLY A 66 9.13 -16.09 4.59
CA GLY A 66 9.31 -15.59 5.94
C GLY A 66 8.08 -15.80 6.81
N LYS A 67 8.02 -15.10 7.95
CA LYS A 67 6.93 -15.17 8.92
C LYS A 67 6.08 -13.91 8.87
N ALA A 68 4.75 -14.07 8.68
CA ALA A 68 3.81 -12.97 8.61
C ALA A 68 3.87 -12.08 9.85
N ASP A 69 3.83 -12.69 11.04
CA ASP A 69 3.82 -11.95 12.32
C ASP A 69 5.08 -11.10 12.49
N LYS A 70 6.26 -11.62 12.08
CA LYS A 70 7.50 -10.88 12.17
C LYS A 70 7.54 -9.71 11.20
N PHE A 71 7.09 -9.89 9.95
CA PHE A 71 6.96 -8.82 8.96
C PHE A 71 6.02 -7.71 9.47
N ILE A 72 4.84 -8.11 9.99
CA ILE A 72 3.82 -7.20 10.52
C ILE A 72 4.36 -6.41 11.71
N GLU A 73 5.09 -7.07 12.63
CA GLU A 73 5.67 -6.40 13.79
C GLU A 73 6.73 -5.36 13.40
N LEU A 74 7.62 -5.70 12.46
CA LEU A 74 8.61 -4.77 11.92
C LEU A 74 7.95 -3.55 11.27
N ALA A 75 6.88 -3.75 10.51
CA ALA A 75 6.17 -2.68 9.80
C ALA A 75 5.56 -1.61 10.72
N LYS A 76 5.32 -1.92 12.01
CA LYS A 76 4.82 -0.94 12.98
C LYS A 76 5.75 0.26 13.12
N ASN A 77 7.06 0.05 13.07
CA ASN A 77 8.04 1.08 13.36
C ASN A 77 9.10 1.29 12.26
N TYR A 78 8.99 0.60 11.12
CA TYR A 78 9.93 0.74 10.02
C TYR A 78 9.70 2.05 9.25
N VAL A 79 10.64 3.00 9.36
CA VAL A 79 10.54 4.37 8.80
C VAL A 79 11.89 4.82 8.23
N PRO A 80 12.36 4.26 7.11
CA PRO A 80 13.66 4.60 6.54
C PRO A 80 13.69 6.01 5.92
N TYR A 81 12.54 6.65 5.70
CA TYR A 81 12.45 7.99 5.13
C TYR A 81 11.69 8.93 6.07
N ASP A 82 12.11 10.21 6.12
CA ASP A 82 11.55 11.21 7.04
C ASP A 82 10.05 11.44 6.84
N TYR A 83 9.56 11.42 5.62
CA TYR A 83 8.14 11.58 5.32
C TYR A 83 7.24 10.45 5.85
N MET A 84 7.83 9.32 6.28
CA MET A 84 7.10 8.22 6.91
C MET A 84 6.94 8.39 8.42
N ARG A 85 7.67 9.34 9.02
CA ARG A 85 7.62 9.56 10.47
C ARG A 85 6.29 10.16 10.88
N THR A 86 5.83 9.76 12.05
CA THR A 86 4.62 10.29 12.67
C THR A 86 4.68 10.06 14.18
N ASP A 87 4.20 11.03 14.94
CA ASP A 87 4.03 10.96 16.38
C ASP A 87 2.57 10.65 16.76
N ASN A 88 1.68 10.44 15.78
CA ASN A 88 0.30 10.07 16.03
C ASN A 88 0.24 8.65 16.64
N PRO A 89 -0.18 8.51 17.92
CA PRO A 89 -0.18 7.23 18.63
C PRO A 89 -1.22 6.24 18.08
N HIS A 90 -2.17 6.70 17.27
CA HIS A 90 -3.21 5.88 16.68
C HIS A 90 -2.78 5.22 15.35
N VAL A 91 -1.60 5.55 14.82
CA VAL A 91 -1.07 4.89 13.63
C VAL A 91 -0.65 3.46 13.98
N ILE A 92 -1.31 2.47 13.35
CA ILE A 92 -1.04 1.04 13.63
C ILE A 92 0.30 0.62 13.03
N PHE A 93 0.53 0.94 11.76
CA PHE A 93 1.77 0.62 11.03
C PHE A 93 2.33 1.88 10.38
N LYS A 94 3.56 2.25 10.75
CA LYS A 94 4.21 3.42 10.15
C LYS A 94 4.57 3.20 8.67
N SER A 95 4.72 1.92 8.27
CA SER A 95 4.97 1.54 6.87
C SER A 95 3.71 1.36 6.03
N GLU A 96 2.49 1.42 6.60
CA GLU A 96 1.26 1.29 5.83
C GLU A 96 1.14 2.38 4.77
N GLY A 97 0.74 1.99 3.55
CA GLY A 97 0.67 2.87 2.39
C GLY A 97 1.99 3.03 1.62
N PHE A 98 3.12 2.60 2.21
CA PHE A 98 4.45 2.76 1.61
C PHE A 98 5.04 1.46 1.04
N LEU A 99 4.27 0.36 1.03
CA LEU A 99 4.64 -0.88 0.36
C LEU A 99 4.16 -0.81 -1.10
N TYR A 100 4.99 -0.26 -2.00
CA TYR A 100 4.53 0.09 -3.36
C TYR A 100 3.96 -1.11 -4.14
N PRO A 101 2.78 -0.98 -4.78
CA PRO A 101 2.21 -2.04 -5.60
C PRO A 101 3.05 -2.31 -6.84
N ALA A 102 3.61 -3.52 -6.95
CA ALA A 102 4.40 -3.95 -8.10
C ALA A 102 4.63 -5.47 -8.11
N THR A 103 5.17 -5.96 -9.22
CA THR A 103 5.79 -7.29 -9.28
C THR A 103 7.27 -7.16 -8.99
N TYR A 104 7.72 -7.81 -7.93
CA TYR A 104 9.11 -7.80 -7.46
C TYR A 104 9.81 -9.11 -7.78
N LYS A 105 11.10 -9.04 -8.03
CA LYS A 105 11.99 -10.20 -7.92
C LYS A 105 12.72 -10.09 -6.58
N VAL A 106 12.26 -10.87 -5.61
CA VAL A 106 12.81 -10.84 -4.25
C VAL A 106 13.74 -12.01 -3.99
N PRO A 107 14.84 -11.83 -3.22
CA PRO A 107 15.74 -12.92 -2.89
C PRO A 107 15.03 -13.96 -2.02
N TYR A 108 15.11 -15.24 -2.41
CA TYR A 108 14.63 -16.31 -1.55
C TYR A 108 15.52 -16.41 -0.30
N GLY A 109 14.88 -16.49 0.88
CA GLY A 109 15.57 -16.57 2.17
C GLY A 109 16.13 -15.24 2.70
N ALA A 110 15.74 -14.11 2.11
CA ALA A 110 15.97 -12.81 2.73
C ALA A 110 15.16 -12.67 4.05
N SER A 111 15.57 -11.78 4.91
CA SER A 111 14.83 -11.47 6.14
C SER A 111 13.55 -10.66 5.84
N GLU A 112 12.58 -10.69 6.76
CA GLU A 112 11.35 -9.90 6.65
C GLU A 112 11.64 -8.40 6.59
N GLU A 113 12.71 -7.94 7.23
CA GLU A 113 13.16 -6.54 7.18
C GLU A 113 13.71 -6.18 5.79
N GLU A 114 14.45 -7.09 5.13
CA GLU A 114 14.94 -6.88 3.77
C GLU A 114 13.78 -6.81 2.76
N TYR A 115 12.74 -7.64 2.89
CA TYR A 115 11.54 -7.54 2.04
C TYR A 115 10.83 -6.21 2.27
N LEU A 116 10.65 -5.80 3.52
CA LEU A 116 10.05 -4.52 3.86
C LEU A 116 10.84 -3.35 3.26
N HIS A 117 12.19 -3.43 3.35
CA HIS A 117 13.09 -2.44 2.74
C HIS A 117 12.92 -2.37 1.22
N ILE A 118 12.85 -3.51 0.54
CA ILE A 118 12.67 -3.58 -0.92
C ILE A 118 11.39 -2.85 -1.34
N PHE A 119 10.27 -3.11 -0.67
CA PHE A 119 8.97 -2.51 -1.03
C PHE A 119 8.93 -1.01 -0.76
N VAL A 120 9.42 -0.57 0.40
CA VAL A 120 9.44 0.84 0.79
C VAL A 120 10.45 1.65 -0.05
N ARG A 121 11.62 1.07 -0.35
CA ARG A 121 12.59 1.71 -1.24
C ARG A 121 12.00 1.91 -2.62
N HIS A 122 11.31 0.91 -3.16
CA HIS A 122 10.67 1.03 -4.47
C HIS A 122 9.59 2.11 -4.49
N PHE A 123 8.83 2.28 -3.40
CA PHE A 123 7.93 3.42 -3.25
C PHE A 123 8.69 4.73 -3.41
N ASN A 124 9.78 4.93 -2.68
CA ASN A 124 10.58 6.15 -2.79
C ASN A 124 11.10 6.40 -4.23
N GLU A 125 11.65 5.36 -4.88
CA GLU A 125 12.16 5.44 -6.25
C GLU A 125 11.08 5.87 -7.24
N VAL A 126 9.86 5.31 -7.11
CA VAL A 126 8.72 5.66 -7.98
C VAL A 126 8.25 7.09 -7.71
N MET A 127 8.14 7.50 -6.45
CA MET A 127 7.71 8.86 -6.09
C MET A 127 8.73 9.91 -6.58
N GLU A 128 10.01 9.63 -6.45
CA GLU A 128 11.07 10.51 -6.94
C GLU A 128 11.06 10.61 -8.48
N LYS A 129 11.08 9.45 -9.16
CA LYS A 129 11.09 9.37 -10.64
C LYS A 129 9.90 10.09 -11.27
N ASN A 130 8.73 10.07 -10.64
CA ASN A 130 7.50 10.69 -11.15
C ASN A 130 7.28 12.11 -10.64
N GLY A 131 8.24 12.72 -9.96
CA GLY A 131 8.17 14.10 -9.49
C GLY A 131 7.20 14.33 -8.31
N VAL A 132 6.66 13.26 -7.69
CA VAL A 132 5.72 13.36 -6.57
C VAL A 132 6.39 14.01 -5.36
N LEU A 133 7.60 13.58 -4.99
CA LEU A 133 8.34 14.18 -3.86
C LEU A 133 8.58 15.68 -4.08
N LYS A 134 8.91 16.07 -5.32
CA LYS A 134 9.08 17.48 -5.71
C LYS A 134 7.77 18.25 -5.57
N ALA A 135 6.67 17.74 -6.15
CA ALA A 135 5.36 18.38 -6.11
C ALA A 135 4.85 18.56 -4.66
N VAL A 136 4.98 17.55 -3.82
CA VAL A 136 4.62 17.59 -2.40
C VAL A 136 5.41 18.69 -1.67
N LYS A 137 6.74 18.77 -1.91
CA LYS A 137 7.61 19.78 -1.30
C LYS A 137 7.24 21.20 -1.77
N GLU A 138 7.07 21.40 -3.07
CA GLU A 138 6.75 22.72 -3.66
C GLU A 138 5.38 23.25 -3.20
N ARG A 139 4.41 22.34 -2.97
CA ARG A 139 3.06 22.68 -2.47
C ARG A 139 2.98 22.68 -0.94
N ASN A 140 4.07 22.45 -0.23
CA ASN A 140 4.13 22.35 1.24
C ASN A 140 3.10 21.35 1.80
N LEU A 141 2.94 20.20 1.13
CA LEU A 141 2.04 19.12 1.55
C LEU A 141 2.78 18.10 2.42
N ASN A 142 2.03 17.37 3.23
CA ASN A 142 2.53 16.18 3.92
C ASN A 142 2.33 14.95 3.04
N LEU A 143 3.43 14.27 2.64
CA LEU A 143 3.33 13.08 1.78
C LEU A 143 2.52 11.96 2.44
N ARG A 144 2.61 11.79 3.77
CA ARG A 144 1.81 10.79 4.49
C ARG A 144 0.32 11.05 4.34
N ASP A 145 -0.12 12.30 4.40
CA ASP A 145 -1.54 12.66 4.23
C ASP A 145 -2.00 12.44 2.78
N VAL A 146 -1.13 12.75 1.81
CA VAL A 146 -1.38 12.43 0.40
C VAL A 146 -1.55 10.92 0.19
N VAL A 147 -0.63 10.10 0.74
CA VAL A 147 -0.69 8.63 0.66
C VAL A 147 -1.92 8.09 1.41
N ASN A 148 -2.28 8.70 2.53
CA ASN A 148 -3.45 8.31 3.33
C ASN A 148 -4.75 8.50 2.53
N MET A 149 -4.95 9.67 1.94
CA MET A 149 -6.11 9.92 1.08
C MET A 149 -6.07 9.03 -0.18
N ALA A 150 -4.89 8.87 -0.80
CA ALA A 150 -4.73 8.04 -1.99
C ALA A 150 -5.08 6.56 -1.72
N ALA A 151 -4.77 6.04 -0.52
CA ALA A 151 -5.17 4.68 -0.13
C ALA A 151 -6.70 4.52 -0.06
N MET A 152 -7.43 5.53 0.40
CA MET A 152 -8.90 5.50 0.37
C MET A 152 -9.44 5.61 -1.07
N VAL A 153 -8.89 6.52 -1.88
CA VAL A 153 -9.26 6.65 -3.30
C VAL A 153 -9.03 5.35 -4.07
N GLU A 154 -7.88 4.69 -3.83
CA GLU A 154 -7.55 3.38 -4.42
C GLU A 154 -8.59 2.30 -4.08
N MET A 155 -9.04 2.28 -2.85
CA MET A 155 -9.96 1.26 -2.35
C MET A 155 -11.42 1.52 -2.75
N GLU A 156 -11.78 2.76 -3.08
CA GLU A 156 -13.12 3.12 -3.58
C GLU A 156 -13.23 2.94 -5.09
N ALA A 157 -12.22 3.36 -5.85
CA ALA A 157 -12.29 3.38 -7.30
C ALA A 157 -12.03 2.00 -7.93
N VAL A 158 -12.97 1.49 -8.70
CA VAL A 158 -12.74 0.33 -9.58
C VAL A 158 -11.96 0.76 -10.84
N TYR A 159 -12.24 1.95 -11.36
CA TYR A 159 -11.60 2.51 -12.55
C TYR A 159 -10.76 3.73 -12.23
N ALA A 160 -9.56 3.77 -12.79
CA ALA A 160 -8.59 4.84 -12.52
C ALA A 160 -9.03 6.23 -13.02
N ASP A 161 -9.90 6.30 -14.02
CA ASP A 161 -10.43 7.56 -14.55
C ASP A 161 -11.38 8.29 -13.57
N GLU A 162 -11.96 7.58 -12.59
CA GLU A 162 -12.79 8.19 -11.53
C GLU A 162 -11.97 8.66 -10.32
N GLN A 163 -10.72 8.20 -10.16
CA GLN A 163 -9.88 8.55 -9.01
C GLN A 163 -9.76 10.06 -8.76
N PRO A 164 -9.55 10.93 -9.80
CA PRO A 164 -9.49 12.38 -9.57
C PRO A 164 -10.79 12.98 -9.03
N ARG A 165 -11.94 12.45 -9.46
CA ARG A 165 -13.26 12.90 -8.99
C ARG A 165 -13.56 12.44 -7.57
N ILE A 166 -13.25 11.19 -7.23
CA ILE A 166 -13.38 10.65 -5.86
C ILE A 166 -12.46 11.45 -4.92
N ALA A 167 -11.21 11.71 -5.32
CA ALA A 167 -10.30 12.57 -4.56
C ALA A 167 -10.89 13.98 -4.36
N GLY A 168 -11.51 14.55 -5.40
CA GLY A 168 -12.20 15.84 -5.33
C GLY A 168 -13.33 15.85 -4.29
N VAL A 169 -14.14 14.79 -4.24
CA VAL A 169 -15.20 14.64 -3.22
C VAL A 169 -14.60 14.60 -1.81
N PHE A 170 -13.54 13.82 -1.59
CA PHE A 170 -12.90 13.73 -0.27
C PHE A 170 -12.28 15.07 0.17
N HIS A 171 -11.56 15.76 -0.74
CA HIS A 171 -11.05 17.10 -0.46
C HIS A 171 -12.18 18.07 -0.11
N LYS A 172 -13.27 18.05 -0.88
CA LYS A 172 -14.43 18.94 -0.64
C LYS A 172 -15.10 18.67 0.70
N ARG A 173 -15.29 17.40 1.07
CA ARG A 173 -15.84 17.03 2.38
C ARG A 173 -14.95 17.54 3.52
N ILE A 174 -13.64 17.38 3.42
CA ILE A 174 -12.68 17.88 4.43
C ILE A 174 -12.75 19.41 4.51
N GLU A 175 -12.75 20.11 3.36
CA GLU A 175 -12.82 21.57 3.27
C GLU A 175 -14.03 22.15 4.04
N ILE A 176 -15.20 21.52 3.89
CA ILE A 176 -16.44 21.99 4.52
C ILE A 176 -16.70 21.37 5.91
N GLY A 177 -15.76 20.61 6.47
CA GLY A 177 -15.91 19.96 7.76
C GLY A 177 -16.93 18.80 7.75
N MET A 178 -17.13 18.15 6.61
CA MET A 178 -17.98 16.97 6.49
C MET A 178 -17.16 15.69 6.74
N PRO A 179 -17.68 14.67 7.47
CA PRO A 179 -16.97 13.40 7.62
C PRO A 179 -16.82 12.70 6.28
N ILE A 180 -15.69 11.98 6.08
CA ILE A 180 -15.39 11.30 4.82
C ILE A 180 -16.36 10.14 4.58
N GLN A 181 -16.71 9.36 5.61
CA GLN A 181 -17.68 8.26 5.57
C GLN A 181 -17.38 7.24 4.47
N SER A 182 -16.13 6.74 4.46
CA SER A 182 -15.69 5.71 3.54
C SER A 182 -15.79 4.33 4.18
N ASP A 183 -16.50 3.40 3.53
CA ASP A 183 -16.65 2.01 3.94
C ASP A 183 -15.31 1.28 3.97
N THR A 184 -14.36 1.70 3.14
CA THR A 184 -13.02 1.11 3.07
C THR A 184 -12.26 1.23 4.37
N THR A 185 -12.51 2.29 5.16
CA THR A 185 -11.93 2.44 6.50
C THR A 185 -12.53 1.46 7.50
N ILE A 186 -13.80 1.11 7.37
CA ILE A 186 -14.45 0.07 8.17
C ILE A 186 -13.90 -1.31 7.80
N GLN A 187 -13.73 -1.60 6.51
CA GLN A 187 -13.09 -2.84 6.04
C GLN A 187 -11.69 -3.02 6.65
N TYR A 188 -10.91 -1.94 6.71
CA TYR A 188 -9.59 -1.95 7.33
C TYR A 188 -9.64 -2.27 8.82
N ILE A 189 -10.56 -1.64 9.58
CA ILE A 189 -10.78 -1.89 11.01
C ILE A 189 -11.16 -3.35 11.27
N LEU A 190 -12.04 -3.91 10.45
CA LEU A 190 -12.49 -5.30 10.56
C LEU A 190 -11.41 -6.32 10.17
N GLY A 191 -10.38 -5.89 9.44
CA GLY A 191 -9.30 -6.76 8.96
C GLY A 191 -9.76 -7.81 7.93
N ALA A 192 -10.99 -7.68 7.44
CA ALA A 192 -11.63 -8.58 6.48
C ALA A 192 -12.53 -7.81 5.53
N GLN A 193 -12.62 -8.29 4.30
CA GLN A 193 -13.56 -7.73 3.34
C GLN A 193 -14.96 -8.25 3.65
N LYS A 194 -15.89 -7.34 3.89
CA LYS A 194 -17.30 -7.63 4.16
C LYS A 194 -18.12 -7.13 2.98
N GLU A 195 -18.98 -7.96 2.43
CA GLU A 195 -19.77 -7.64 1.24
C GLU A 195 -20.66 -6.40 1.44
N THR A 196 -21.23 -6.27 2.62
CA THR A 196 -22.07 -5.11 2.98
C THR A 196 -21.67 -4.57 4.34
N ILE A 197 -21.30 -3.30 4.41
CA ILE A 197 -21.11 -2.57 5.67
C ILE A 197 -22.48 -2.20 6.22
N THR A 198 -22.77 -2.61 7.45
CA THR A 198 -24.04 -2.31 8.13
C THR A 198 -23.93 -1.03 8.97
N PHE A 199 -25.07 -0.43 9.34
CA PHE A 199 -25.07 0.71 10.26
C PHE A 199 -24.33 0.42 11.57
N LYS A 200 -24.43 -0.80 12.10
CA LYS A 200 -23.69 -1.22 13.29
C LYS A 200 -22.17 -1.20 13.08
N ASP A 201 -21.70 -1.52 11.90
CA ASP A 201 -20.26 -1.45 11.59
C ASP A 201 -19.78 0.01 11.57
N THR A 202 -20.59 0.96 11.11
CA THR A 202 -20.25 2.40 11.09
C THR A 202 -20.25 3.04 12.48
N GLU A 203 -20.76 2.34 13.51
CA GLU A 203 -20.76 2.80 14.91
C GLU A 203 -19.53 2.33 15.69
N ILE A 204 -18.65 1.51 15.11
CA ILE A 204 -17.43 1.00 15.77
C ILE A 204 -16.55 2.16 16.23
N GLN A 205 -16.27 2.21 17.54
CA GLN A 205 -15.40 3.22 18.13
C GLN A 205 -13.94 2.88 17.80
N ASN A 206 -13.39 3.52 16.77
CA ASN A 206 -12.03 3.32 16.32
C ASN A 206 -11.51 4.62 15.67
N PRO A 207 -10.26 5.05 15.91
CA PRO A 207 -9.69 6.25 15.29
C PRO A 207 -9.71 6.22 13.75
N TYR A 208 -9.66 5.04 13.12
CA TYR A 208 -9.74 4.91 11.67
C TYR A 208 -11.16 5.02 11.10
N ASN A 209 -12.20 5.03 11.95
CA ASN A 209 -13.58 5.11 11.48
C ASN A 209 -13.92 6.53 11.01
N THR A 210 -13.97 6.74 9.69
CA THR A 210 -14.28 8.03 9.07
C THR A 210 -15.78 8.39 9.09
N TYR A 211 -16.64 7.53 9.64
CA TYR A 211 -18.02 7.87 9.99
C TYR A 211 -18.12 8.60 11.33
N GLN A 212 -17.21 8.30 12.27
CA GLN A 212 -17.19 8.81 13.62
C GLN A 212 -16.15 9.92 13.85
N ASN A 213 -15.12 9.97 13.01
CA ASN A 213 -14.02 10.92 13.11
C ASN A 213 -13.96 11.80 11.86
N TYR A 214 -13.73 13.11 12.05
CA TYR A 214 -13.58 14.06 10.97
C TYR A 214 -12.17 14.03 10.38
N GLY A 215 -12.06 14.35 9.09
CA GLY A 215 -10.77 14.38 8.38
C GLY A 215 -10.25 13.00 8.01
N LEU A 216 -8.95 12.93 7.72
CA LEU A 216 -8.27 11.69 7.36
C LEU A 216 -8.17 10.74 8.56
N PRO A 217 -8.20 9.42 8.34
CA PRO A 217 -7.86 8.46 9.40
C PRO A 217 -6.40 8.66 9.86
N PRO A 218 -5.97 8.06 10.99
CA PRO A 218 -4.61 8.24 11.52
C PRO A 218 -3.48 7.94 10.55
N GLY A 219 -3.71 7.03 9.59
CA GLY A 219 -2.75 6.65 8.57
C GLY A 219 -3.41 5.90 7.41
N PRO A 220 -2.65 5.57 6.37
CA PRO A 220 -3.15 4.83 5.22
C PRO A 220 -3.77 3.49 5.60
N ILE A 221 -4.67 2.99 4.77
CA ILE A 221 -5.41 1.73 4.95
C ILE A 221 -4.98 0.64 3.97
N GLY A 222 -4.03 0.95 3.12
CA GLY A 222 -3.46 0.05 2.11
C GLY A 222 -2.50 0.80 1.20
N SER A 223 -1.90 0.09 0.26
CA SER A 223 -0.87 0.61 -0.66
C SER A 223 -1.52 1.18 -1.92
N PRO A 224 -1.51 2.51 -2.12
CA PRO A 224 -2.09 3.12 -3.32
C PRO A 224 -1.20 2.97 -4.54
N SER A 225 -1.82 2.96 -5.72
CA SER A 225 -1.16 3.10 -7.01
C SER A 225 -0.61 4.52 -7.22
N LEU A 226 0.26 4.68 -8.20
CA LEU A 226 0.73 6.01 -8.61
C LEU A 226 -0.42 6.89 -9.15
N SER A 227 -1.41 6.28 -9.82
CA SER A 227 -2.58 7.01 -10.32
C SER A 227 -3.41 7.61 -9.19
N ALA A 228 -3.68 6.86 -8.13
CA ALA A 228 -4.40 7.36 -6.96
C ALA A 228 -3.63 8.49 -6.25
N ILE A 229 -2.30 8.37 -6.11
CA ILE A 229 -1.47 9.44 -5.54
C ILE A 229 -1.53 10.71 -6.40
N LYS A 230 -1.44 10.57 -7.72
CA LYS A 230 -1.58 11.71 -8.64
C LYS A 230 -2.98 12.32 -8.59
N ALA A 231 -4.02 11.50 -8.50
CA ALA A 231 -5.40 11.96 -8.37
C ALA A 231 -5.62 12.83 -7.11
N VAL A 232 -4.97 12.49 -6.01
CA VAL A 232 -5.02 13.30 -4.78
C VAL A 232 -4.23 14.60 -4.90
N LEU A 233 -3.11 14.59 -5.62
CA LEU A 233 -2.34 15.80 -5.88
C LEU A 233 -3.04 16.73 -6.87
N GLU A 234 -3.76 16.19 -7.84
CA GLU A 234 -4.44 16.90 -8.90
C GLU A 234 -5.93 16.46 -8.97
N PRO A 235 -6.71 16.74 -7.90
CA PRO A 235 -8.10 16.33 -7.84
C PRO A 235 -8.95 17.11 -8.84
N GLU A 236 -10.02 16.48 -9.33
CA GLU A 236 -11.06 17.18 -10.08
C GLU A 236 -11.72 18.23 -9.17
N GLN A 237 -11.80 19.46 -9.65
CA GLN A 237 -12.55 20.51 -8.96
C GLN A 237 -14.03 20.21 -9.10
N THR A 238 -14.70 19.96 -7.98
CA THR A 238 -16.10 19.50 -7.99
C THR A 238 -16.90 20.03 -6.81
N ASP A 239 -18.22 20.14 -7.04
CA ASP A 239 -19.22 20.39 -5.99
C ASP A 239 -19.92 19.09 -5.53
N TYR A 240 -19.50 17.94 -6.03
CA TYR A 240 -20.05 16.67 -5.58
C TYR A 240 -19.62 16.38 -4.14
N LEU A 241 -20.59 15.90 -3.35
CA LEU A 241 -20.38 15.51 -1.95
C LEU A 241 -20.63 14.02 -1.72
N TYR A 242 -21.30 13.34 -2.65
CA TYR A 242 -21.71 11.95 -2.53
C TYR A 242 -21.42 11.19 -3.80
N PHE A 243 -21.18 9.90 -3.66
CA PHE A 243 -21.13 8.96 -4.76
C PHE A 243 -21.69 7.60 -4.33
N VAL A 244 -22.19 6.84 -5.27
CA VAL A 244 -22.69 5.47 -5.09
C VAL A 244 -22.28 4.63 -6.28
N ALA A 245 -21.82 3.39 -6.03
CA ALA A 245 -21.41 2.48 -7.06
C ALA A 245 -22.62 2.01 -7.91
N GLU A 246 -22.48 2.02 -9.22
CA GLU A 246 -23.40 1.43 -10.18
C GLU A 246 -23.02 -0.02 -10.48
N ASN A 247 -23.94 -0.77 -11.09
CA ASN A 247 -23.72 -2.19 -11.43
C ASN A 247 -22.61 -2.42 -12.46
N ASN A 248 -22.17 -1.39 -13.17
CA ASN A 248 -21.08 -1.42 -14.14
C ASN A 248 -19.69 -1.13 -13.51
N GLY A 249 -19.65 -0.87 -12.18
CA GLY A 249 -18.45 -0.55 -11.42
C GLY A 249 -18.04 0.92 -11.44
N HIS A 250 -18.73 1.78 -12.20
CA HIS A 250 -18.59 3.23 -12.11
C HIS A 250 -19.41 3.80 -10.95
N HIS A 251 -19.20 5.08 -10.63
CA HIS A 251 -19.93 5.77 -9.59
C HIS A 251 -20.85 6.83 -10.17
N ARG A 252 -22.05 6.94 -9.58
CA ARG A 252 -22.92 8.10 -9.78
C ARG A 252 -22.64 9.12 -8.69
N PHE A 253 -22.25 10.32 -9.09
CA PHE A 253 -21.92 11.42 -8.20
C PHE A 253 -23.09 12.35 -8.00
N SER A 254 -23.26 12.88 -6.77
CA SER A 254 -24.38 13.74 -6.38
C SER A 254 -23.87 14.92 -5.54
N ARG A 255 -24.50 16.10 -5.68
CA ARG A 255 -24.18 17.31 -4.91
C ARG A 255 -24.91 17.35 -3.58
N THR A 256 -26.14 16.84 -3.54
CA THR A 256 -26.99 16.86 -2.36
C THR A 256 -27.33 15.45 -1.89
N TYR A 257 -27.63 15.33 -0.59
CA TYR A 257 -28.08 14.05 -0.03
C TYR A 257 -29.38 13.54 -0.67
N ALA A 258 -30.29 14.47 -1.03
CA ALA A 258 -31.53 14.10 -1.73
C ALA A 258 -31.29 13.52 -3.13
N GLU A 259 -30.29 14.05 -3.88
CA GLU A 259 -29.88 13.47 -5.16
C GLU A 259 -29.25 12.09 -4.95
N HIS A 260 -28.41 11.93 -3.92
CA HIS A 260 -27.78 10.67 -3.58
C HIS A 260 -28.79 9.57 -3.24
N LEU A 261 -29.79 9.87 -2.42
CA LEU A 261 -30.87 8.92 -2.10
C LEU A 261 -31.66 8.51 -3.34
N ARG A 262 -31.95 9.45 -4.25
CA ARG A 262 -32.60 9.12 -5.54
C ARG A 262 -31.72 8.21 -6.39
N ALA A 263 -30.40 8.49 -6.46
CA ALA A 263 -29.47 7.64 -7.18
C ALA A 263 -29.43 6.20 -6.61
N ILE A 264 -29.45 6.05 -5.29
CA ILE A 264 -29.55 4.75 -4.61
C ILE A 264 -30.85 4.03 -5.00
N ASP A 265 -32.01 4.72 -4.93
CA ASP A 265 -33.31 4.14 -5.26
C ASP A 265 -33.37 3.66 -6.73
N GLU A 266 -32.86 4.46 -7.66
CA GLU A 266 -32.79 4.10 -9.08
C GLU A 266 -31.87 2.91 -9.33
N ILE A 267 -30.67 2.88 -8.72
CA ILE A 267 -29.67 1.83 -8.97
C ILE A 267 -30.08 0.49 -8.36
N TYR A 268 -30.57 0.49 -7.12
CA TYR A 268 -30.80 -0.73 -6.37
C TYR A 268 -32.25 -1.20 -6.36
N TYR A 269 -33.24 -0.30 -6.56
CA TYR A 269 -34.66 -0.64 -6.47
C TYR A 269 -35.44 -0.33 -7.74
N GLY A 270 -34.84 0.31 -8.76
CA GLY A 270 -35.46 0.60 -10.05
C GLY A 270 -36.68 1.53 -9.95
N ARG A 271 -36.66 2.48 -9.00
CA ARG A 271 -37.78 3.39 -8.70
C ARG A 271 -37.45 4.83 -9.07
#